data_69e74d10f6b09116e0649d3a08bc9938
#
_entry.id   69e74d10f6b09116e0649d3a08bc9938
#
_cell.length_a   1.000
_cell.length_b   1.000
_cell.length_c   1.000
_cell.angle_alpha   90.00
_cell.angle_beta   90.00
_cell.angle_gamma   90.00
#
_symmetry.space_group_name_H-M   'P 1'
#
loop_
_entity.id
_entity.type
_entity.pdbx_description
1 polymer ?
#
loop_
_entity_poly.entity_id
_entity_poly.type
_entity_poly.pdbx_seq_one_letter_code
_entity_poly.pdbx_strand_id
1 'polypeptide(L)'
;MQTPHVLFVCVENAGRSQIAEGFFREHANKFEVTSAGTEPKSELNPIVVKVMNEVGIDITNQKPKLLSNKMIQDSFRTINMGCMNKESCPSLFVNDVLDWNITDPKGKTIEEVRKIRDQIKFEVLSLIKKLEDDI
;
A
#
# COMPACT_ATOMS: atom_id res chain seq x y z
N MET A 1 1.27 18.70 -17.10
CA MET A 1 0.78 17.33 -16.94
C MET A 1 0.79 16.94 -15.48
N GLN A 2 -0.22 16.18 -15.06
CA GLN A 2 -0.27 15.72 -13.69
C GLN A 2 0.67 14.55 -13.46
N THR A 3 1.28 14.52 -12.28
CA THR A 3 2.13 13.40 -11.89
C THR A 3 1.25 12.16 -11.71
N PRO A 4 1.63 11.02 -12.30
CA PRO A 4 0.86 9.79 -12.11
C PRO A 4 0.79 9.40 -10.64
N HIS A 5 -0.37 8.93 -10.20
CA HIS A 5 -0.65 8.61 -8.81
C HIS A 5 -0.89 7.11 -8.64
N VAL A 6 -0.19 6.50 -7.69
CA VAL A 6 -0.33 5.08 -7.37
C VAL A 6 -1.06 4.93 -6.04
N LEU A 7 -2.03 4.03 -6.01
CA LEU A 7 -2.87 3.80 -4.84
C LEU A 7 -2.71 2.36 -4.34
N PHE A 8 -2.34 2.21 -3.08
CA PHE A 8 -2.29 0.91 -2.41
C PHE A 8 -3.48 0.76 -1.48
N VAL A 9 -4.18 -0.38 -1.57
CA VAL A 9 -5.41 -0.62 -0.82
C VAL A 9 -5.29 -1.88 0.02
N CYS A 10 -5.68 -1.81 1.28
CA CYS A 10 -5.90 -2.98 2.12
C CYS A 10 -7.11 -2.73 3.01
N VAL A 11 -7.40 -3.62 3.96
CA VAL A 11 -8.61 -3.46 4.78
C VAL A 11 -8.45 -2.32 5.79
N GLU A 12 -7.46 -2.41 6.66
CA GLU A 12 -7.32 -1.48 7.79
C GLU A 12 -6.43 -0.26 7.50
N ASN A 13 -5.66 -0.31 6.44
CA ASN A 13 -4.70 0.74 6.08
C ASN A 13 -3.77 1.08 7.27
N ALA A 14 -3.44 0.09 8.06
CA ALA A 14 -2.57 0.23 9.22
C ALA A 14 -1.29 -0.59 9.09
N GLY A 15 -1.20 -1.49 8.13
CA GLY A 15 -0.06 -2.38 7.93
C GLY A 15 0.40 -2.45 6.48
N ARG A 16 -0.12 -3.43 5.72
CA ARG A 16 0.37 -3.75 4.37
C ARG A 16 0.47 -2.56 3.44
N SER A 17 -0.60 -1.81 3.26
CA SER A 17 -0.62 -0.68 2.33
C SER A 17 0.24 0.49 2.82
N GLN A 18 0.40 0.64 4.13
CA GLN A 18 1.27 1.67 4.69
C GLN A 18 2.75 1.33 4.46
N ILE A 19 3.10 0.04 4.55
CA ILE A 19 4.46 -0.41 4.22
C ILE A 19 4.75 -0.10 2.75
N ALA A 20 3.81 -0.46 1.87
CA ALA A 20 3.98 -0.23 0.44
C ALA A 20 4.11 1.27 0.12
N GLU A 21 3.28 2.11 0.74
CA GLU A 21 3.38 3.55 0.55
C GLU A 21 4.74 4.08 0.97
N GLY A 22 5.26 3.61 2.10
CA GLY A 22 6.58 4.03 2.60
C GLY A 22 7.71 3.69 1.63
N PHE A 23 7.77 2.44 1.16
CA PHE A 23 8.79 2.03 0.21
C PHE A 23 8.64 2.75 -1.13
N PHE A 24 7.40 2.89 -1.61
CA PHE A 24 7.16 3.54 -2.89
C PHE A 24 7.60 5.00 -2.86
N ARG A 25 7.25 5.72 -1.80
CA ARG A 25 7.65 7.13 -1.65
C ARG A 25 9.17 7.27 -1.60
N GLU A 26 9.85 6.34 -0.93
CA GLU A 26 11.31 6.38 -0.80
C GLU A 26 12.02 6.15 -2.14
N HIS A 27 11.48 5.29 -3.01
CA HIS A 27 12.18 4.83 -4.20
C HIS A 27 11.63 5.37 -5.52
N ALA A 28 10.43 5.92 -5.55
CA ALA A 28 9.81 6.39 -6.79
C ALA A 28 9.78 7.91 -6.84
N ASN A 29 10.53 8.49 -7.74
CA ASN A 29 10.62 9.95 -7.85
C ASN A 29 9.65 10.56 -8.87
N LYS A 30 9.09 9.74 -9.75
CA LYS A 30 8.24 10.21 -10.85
C LYS A 30 6.75 10.01 -10.60
N PHE A 31 6.39 9.54 -9.42
CA PHE A 31 5.02 9.18 -9.09
C PHE A 31 4.63 9.73 -7.73
N GLU A 32 3.36 10.02 -7.56
CA GLU A 32 2.79 10.27 -6.25
C GLU A 32 2.17 8.97 -5.73
N VAL A 33 2.01 8.86 -4.43
CA VAL A 33 1.49 7.65 -3.80
C VAL A 33 0.53 7.99 -2.67
N THR A 34 -0.52 7.17 -2.56
CA THR A 34 -1.46 7.21 -1.45
C THR A 34 -1.79 5.77 -1.08
N SER A 35 -2.23 5.56 0.15
CA SER A 35 -2.80 4.29 0.56
C SER A 35 -4.12 4.55 1.27
N ALA A 36 -5.00 3.54 1.28
CA ALA A 36 -6.31 3.67 1.90
C ALA A 36 -6.85 2.29 2.26
N GLY A 37 -7.89 2.25 3.07
CA GLY A 37 -8.51 1.00 3.49
C GLY A 37 -10.02 1.10 3.50
N THR A 38 -10.67 -0.06 3.41
CA THR A 38 -12.13 -0.13 3.47
C THR A 38 -12.65 0.01 4.88
N GLU A 39 -11.84 -0.35 5.88
CA GLU A 39 -12.18 -0.22 7.29
C GLU A 39 -10.94 0.31 8.03
N PRO A 40 -10.58 1.59 7.82
CA PRO A 40 -9.34 2.12 8.37
C PRO A 40 -9.33 2.15 9.89
N LYS A 41 -8.19 1.77 10.46
CA LYS A 41 -7.96 1.91 11.90
C LYS A 41 -7.69 3.36 12.24
N SER A 42 -7.72 3.69 13.52
CA SER A 42 -7.40 5.05 13.97
C SER A 42 -5.89 5.32 13.95
N GLU A 43 -5.07 4.28 14.07
CA GLU A 43 -3.62 4.41 14.15
C GLU A 43 -2.91 3.31 13.35
N LEU A 44 -1.66 3.58 12.98
CA LEU A 44 -0.80 2.59 12.34
C LEU A 44 -0.49 1.46 13.32
N ASN A 45 -0.25 0.26 12.77
CA ASN A 45 0.20 -0.88 13.56
C ASN A 45 1.61 -0.55 14.12
N PRO A 46 1.80 -0.54 15.45
CA PRO A 46 3.09 -0.15 16.04
C PRO A 46 4.28 -1.03 15.61
N ILE A 47 4.03 -2.32 15.40
CA ILE A 47 5.09 -3.23 14.95
C ILE A 47 5.53 -2.87 13.54
N VAL A 48 4.57 -2.48 12.70
CA VAL A 48 4.86 -2.04 11.33
C VAL A 48 5.70 -0.78 11.34
N VAL A 49 5.35 0.20 12.18
CA VAL A 49 6.16 1.42 12.33
C VAL A 49 7.60 1.06 12.72
N LYS A 50 7.75 0.14 13.67
CA LYS A 50 9.05 -0.29 14.16
C LYS A 50 9.90 -0.96 13.06
N VAL A 51 9.32 -1.91 12.34
CA VAL A 51 10.09 -2.64 11.31
C VAL A 51 10.45 -1.75 10.13
N MET A 52 9.63 -0.74 9.83
CA MET A 52 9.96 0.23 8.78
C MET A 52 11.11 1.12 9.24
N ASN A 53 11.08 1.54 10.50
CA ASN A 53 12.17 2.33 11.07
C ASN A 53 13.51 1.59 11.03
N GLU A 54 13.49 0.27 11.19
CA GLU A 54 14.68 -0.57 11.10
C GLU A 54 15.41 -0.44 9.76
N VAL A 55 14.68 -0.15 8.71
CA VAL A 55 15.25 0.00 7.36
C VAL A 55 15.33 1.46 6.93
N GLY A 56 15.23 2.37 7.89
CA GLY A 56 15.43 3.80 7.65
C GLY A 56 14.23 4.54 7.08
N ILE A 57 13.04 3.95 7.16
CA ILE A 57 11.82 4.59 6.63
C ILE A 57 10.89 4.94 7.79
N ASP A 58 10.66 6.23 7.99
CA ASP A 58 9.74 6.73 9.01
C ASP A 58 8.36 6.93 8.40
N ILE A 59 7.39 6.13 8.84
CA ILE A 59 6.02 6.25 8.35
C ILE A 59 5.08 6.92 9.36
N THR A 60 5.62 7.51 10.43
CA THR A 60 4.80 8.10 11.49
C THR A 60 3.94 9.27 11.00
N ASN A 61 4.31 9.89 9.88
CA ASN A 61 3.51 10.95 9.27
C ASN A 61 2.39 10.44 8.37
N GLN A 62 2.37 9.15 8.09
CA GLN A 62 1.30 8.53 7.31
C GLN A 62 0.15 8.19 8.24
N LYS A 63 -1.07 8.23 7.73
CA LYS A 63 -2.27 7.95 8.53
C LYS A 63 -3.21 7.01 7.79
N PRO A 64 -3.93 6.14 8.53
CA PRO A 64 -4.99 5.36 7.90
C PRO A 64 -6.05 6.28 7.31
N LYS A 65 -6.55 5.94 6.12
CA LYS A 65 -7.54 6.74 5.39
C LYS A 65 -8.61 5.85 4.81
N LEU A 66 -9.83 6.34 4.77
CA LEU A 66 -10.93 5.61 4.16
C LEU A 66 -10.82 5.64 2.64
N LEU A 67 -10.92 4.48 2.02
CA LEU A 67 -10.92 4.34 0.57
C LEU A 67 -12.17 4.99 -0.01
N SER A 68 -12.01 5.74 -1.10
CA SER A 68 -13.13 6.32 -1.84
C SER A 68 -13.03 5.93 -3.31
N ASN A 69 -14.17 5.97 -4.00
CA ASN A 69 -14.21 5.70 -5.44
C ASN A 69 -13.38 6.71 -6.21
N LYS A 70 -13.35 7.95 -5.75
CA LYS A 70 -12.55 9.00 -6.39
C LYS A 70 -11.06 8.66 -6.35
N MET A 71 -10.57 8.14 -5.24
CA MET A 71 -9.17 7.71 -5.13
C MET A 71 -8.82 6.67 -6.19
N ILE A 72 -9.72 5.70 -6.39
CA ILE A 72 -9.52 4.65 -7.38
C ILE A 72 -9.55 5.22 -8.79
N GLN A 73 -10.54 6.07 -9.08
CA GLN A 73 -10.69 6.67 -10.40
C GLN A 73 -9.52 7.57 -10.78
N ASP A 74 -8.96 8.28 -9.81
CA ASP A 74 -7.86 9.22 -10.04
C ASP A 74 -6.50 8.53 -10.09
N SER A 75 -6.42 7.25 -9.73
CA SER A 75 -5.13 6.55 -9.71
C SER A 75 -4.71 6.10 -11.11
N PHE A 76 -3.40 6.20 -11.38
CA PHE A 76 -2.79 5.64 -12.57
C PHE A 76 -2.72 4.11 -12.47
N ARG A 77 -2.42 3.62 -11.28
CA ARG A 77 -2.43 2.19 -10.96
C ARG A 77 -2.96 2.01 -9.53
N THR A 78 -3.78 0.99 -9.34
CA THR A 78 -4.29 0.62 -8.03
C THR A 78 -3.84 -0.80 -7.71
N ILE A 79 -3.29 -1.00 -6.51
CA ILE A 79 -2.81 -2.30 -6.06
C ILE A 79 -3.65 -2.73 -4.86
N ASN A 80 -4.33 -3.88 -5.00
CA ASN A 80 -5.12 -4.46 -3.93
C ASN A 80 -4.25 -5.41 -3.12
N MET A 81 -4.06 -5.10 -1.84
CA MET A 81 -3.21 -5.88 -0.95
C MET A 81 -4.01 -6.59 0.14
N GLY A 82 -5.32 -6.71 -0.03
CA GLY A 82 -6.14 -7.40 0.96
C GLY A 82 -7.54 -6.85 1.15
N CYS A 83 -8.06 -6.12 0.17
CA CYS A 83 -9.48 -5.80 0.16
C CYS A 83 -10.24 -7.07 -0.21
N MET A 84 -11.17 -7.49 0.63
CA MET A 84 -11.60 -8.88 0.69
C MET A 84 -12.50 -9.36 -0.43
N ASN A 85 -13.38 -8.54 -0.99
CA ASN A 85 -14.35 -9.02 -1.97
C ASN A 85 -15.00 -7.87 -2.74
N LYS A 86 -15.73 -8.23 -3.80
CA LYS A 86 -16.45 -7.26 -4.65
C LYS A 86 -17.46 -6.43 -3.89
N GLU A 87 -18.07 -7.00 -2.86
CA GLU A 87 -19.11 -6.30 -2.10
C GLU A 87 -18.52 -5.18 -1.27
N SER A 88 -17.32 -5.40 -0.71
CA SER A 88 -16.62 -4.39 0.09
C SER A 88 -15.93 -3.34 -0.78
N CYS A 89 -15.47 -3.75 -1.98
CA CYS A 89 -14.66 -2.87 -2.84
C CYS A 89 -15.09 -3.01 -4.30
N PRO A 90 -16.35 -2.66 -4.63
CA PRO A 90 -16.84 -2.88 -5.98
C PRO A 90 -16.03 -2.18 -7.06
N SER A 91 -15.52 -0.99 -6.78
CA SER A 91 -14.74 -0.22 -7.76
C SER A 91 -13.40 -0.87 -8.11
N LEU A 92 -12.85 -1.69 -7.20
CA LEU A 92 -11.59 -2.39 -7.46
C LEU A 92 -11.74 -3.50 -8.48
N PHE A 93 -12.97 -3.96 -8.71
CA PHE A 93 -13.23 -5.09 -9.60
C PHE A 93 -13.73 -4.68 -11.00
N VAL A 94 -13.91 -3.38 -11.23
CA VAL A 94 -14.31 -2.86 -12.55
C VAL A 94 -13.14 -2.13 -13.23
N ASN A 95 -12.09 -1.82 -12.53
CA ASN A 95 -10.90 -1.17 -13.06
C ASN A 95 -9.76 -2.18 -13.19
N ASP A 96 -8.74 -1.80 -13.94
CA ASP A 96 -7.53 -2.62 -14.10
C ASP A 96 -6.69 -2.51 -12.83
N VAL A 97 -6.86 -3.47 -11.93
CA VAL A 97 -6.24 -3.47 -10.61
C VAL A 97 -5.29 -4.65 -10.48
N LEU A 98 -4.11 -4.41 -9.92
CA LEU A 98 -3.16 -5.47 -9.60
C LEU A 98 -3.49 -6.04 -8.21
N ASP A 99 -3.43 -7.35 -8.08
CA ASP A 99 -3.65 -8.03 -6.81
C ASP A 99 -2.34 -8.63 -6.29
N TRP A 100 -1.94 -8.23 -5.08
CA TRP A 100 -0.80 -8.82 -4.40
C TRP A 100 -1.30 -9.66 -3.23
N ASN A 101 -0.90 -10.92 -3.21
CA ASN A 101 -1.28 -11.82 -2.13
C ASN A 101 -0.27 -11.68 -0.99
N ILE A 102 -0.54 -10.77 -0.06
CA ILE A 102 0.34 -10.45 1.06
C ILE A 102 -0.34 -10.83 2.38
N THR A 103 0.38 -11.54 3.25
CA THR A 103 -0.11 -11.89 4.58
C THR A 103 -0.31 -10.63 5.42
N ASP A 104 -1.45 -10.57 6.14
CA ASP A 104 -1.75 -9.47 7.05
C ASP A 104 -0.80 -9.53 8.26
N PRO A 105 -0.06 -8.46 8.57
CA PRO A 105 0.86 -8.46 9.71
C PRO A 105 0.17 -8.43 11.07
N LYS A 106 -1.13 -8.22 11.12
CA LYS A 106 -1.87 -8.13 12.38
C LYS A 106 -1.73 -9.43 13.18
N GLY A 107 -1.32 -9.30 14.44
CA GLY A 107 -1.19 -10.45 15.33
C GLY A 107 0.02 -11.34 15.06
N LYS A 108 0.91 -10.92 14.18
CA LYS A 108 2.10 -11.70 13.83
C LYS A 108 3.29 -11.29 14.70
N THR A 109 4.30 -12.19 14.79
CA THR A 109 5.55 -11.88 15.49
C THR A 109 6.33 -10.83 14.71
N ILE A 110 7.26 -10.17 15.38
CA ILE A 110 8.08 -9.16 14.72
C ILE A 110 8.91 -9.77 13.58
N GLU A 111 9.39 -11.00 13.74
CA GLU A 111 10.14 -11.69 12.68
C GLU A 111 9.27 -11.94 11.46
N GLU A 112 8.01 -12.31 11.68
CA GLU A 112 7.06 -12.51 10.60
C GLU A 112 6.73 -11.20 9.90
N VAL A 113 6.58 -10.12 10.66
CA VAL A 113 6.30 -8.79 10.09
C VAL A 113 7.50 -8.30 9.29
N ARG A 114 8.73 -8.60 9.72
CA ARG A 114 9.92 -8.29 8.93
C ARG A 114 9.93 -8.98 7.58
N LYS A 115 9.50 -10.26 7.54
CA LYS A 115 9.39 -11.00 6.28
C LYS A 115 8.32 -10.40 5.37
N ILE A 116 7.20 -10.01 5.95
CA ILE A 116 6.12 -9.35 5.19
C ILE A 116 6.64 -8.03 4.61
N ARG A 117 7.33 -7.23 5.42
CA ARG A 117 7.95 -5.98 4.98
C ARG A 117 8.87 -6.21 3.78
N ASP A 118 9.74 -7.23 3.88
CA ASP A 118 10.72 -7.49 2.83
C ASP A 118 10.05 -8.00 1.55
N GLN A 119 8.99 -8.78 1.67
CA GLN A 119 8.20 -9.21 0.52
C GLN A 119 7.55 -8.02 -0.18
N ILE A 120 6.97 -7.11 0.59
CA ILE A 120 6.33 -5.91 0.05
C ILE A 120 7.37 -5.03 -0.63
N LYS A 121 8.55 -4.89 -0.03
CA LYS A 121 9.65 -4.13 -0.65
C LYS A 121 9.98 -4.68 -2.03
N PHE A 122 10.12 -5.99 -2.14
CA PHE A 122 10.42 -6.63 -3.43
C PHE A 122 9.33 -6.31 -4.47
N GLU A 123 8.06 -6.44 -4.07
CA GLU A 123 6.95 -6.17 -4.97
C GLU A 123 6.89 -4.70 -5.39
N VAL A 124 7.15 -3.79 -4.46
CA VAL A 124 7.15 -2.34 -4.74
C VAL A 124 8.26 -1.99 -5.72
N LEU A 125 9.47 -2.50 -5.50
CA LEU A 125 10.58 -2.20 -6.40
C LEU A 125 10.32 -2.74 -7.82
N SER A 126 9.74 -3.93 -7.92
CA SER A 126 9.35 -4.50 -9.21
C SER A 126 8.27 -3.66 -9.90
N LEU A 127 7.30 -3.18 -9.12
CA LEU A 127 6.24 -2.32 -9.63
C LEU A 127 6.80 -1.00 -10.18
N ILE A 128 7.69 -0.37 -9.43
CA ILE A 128 8.28 0.91 -9.84
C ILE A 128 8.98 0.75 -11.19
N LYS A 129 9.74 -0.33 -11.35
CA LYS A 129 10.43 -0.59 -12.61
C LYS A 129 9.45 -0.72 -13.77
N LYS A 130 8.37 -1.47 -13.58
CA LYS A 130 7.33 -1.63 -14.60
C LYS A 130 6.65 -0.31 -14.94
N LEU A 131 6.35 0.48 -13.93
CA LEU A 131 5.67 1.76 -14.15
C LEU A 131 6.56 2.75 -14.90
N GLU A 132 7.85 2.76 -14.62
CA GLU A 132 8.78 3.61 -15.34
C GLU A 132 8.89 3.22 -16.80
N ASP A 133 8.77 1.94 -17.10
CA ASP A 133 8.78 1.46 -18.49
C ASP A 133 7.48 1.79 -19.22
N ASP A 134 6.37 2.00 -18.50
CA ASP A 134 5.05 2.25 -19.07
C ASP A 134 4.77 3.73 -19.37
N ILE A 135 5.64 4.63 -18.95
CA ILE A 135 5.42 6.07 -19.17
C ILE A 135 6.35 6.69 -20.20
#